data_da3bfbfdfe050251a1be4ccec1ee631d
#
_entry.id   da3bfbfdfe050251a1be4ccec1ee631d
#
_cell.length_a   1.000
_cell.length_b   1.000
_cell.length_c   1.000
_cell.angle_alpha   90.00
_cell.angle_beta   90.00
_cell.angle_gamma   90.00
#
_symmetry.space_group_name_H-M   'P 1'
#
loop_
_entity.id
_entity.type
_entity.pdbx_description
1 polymer ?
#
loop_
_entity_poly.entity_id
_entity_poly.type
_entity_poly.pdbx_seq_one_letter_code
_entity_poly.pdbx_strand_id
1 'polypeptide(L)'
;MSGEEEEIKSPDLQSRDWRVRLSTSRDLGTGFAAPGGEFTRALYEWALTDQGNLLKDLLQGRRVVELGAGMMPHGYALAAACEARNFVAVEPFYSDLQRNSVAGLIEERGENLNRIPYKVEGVVMLEYLKGEPDDLLCVVACGIEDCILPGPDYRKKVEGELVRVLEADAFFLSSHSDLFPRELKSVEVHFPRPSNPRVTDRLRLHGGADAFERYGKRIEALTLAG
;
A
#
# COMPACT_ATOMS: atom_id res chain seq x y z
N MET A 1 29.07 10.44 26.11
CA MET A 1 29.26 9.57 24.93
C MET A 1 28.14 9.95 23.99
N SER A 2 28.45 10.85 23.05
CA SER A 2 27.56 11.29 21.98
C SER A 2 27.51 10.17 20.96
N GLY A 3 26.40 9.41 20.92
CA GLY A 3 26.14 8.52 19.81
C GLY A 3 25.91 9.40 18.57
N GLU A 4 26.84 9.33 17.64
CA GLU A 4 26.62 9.82 16.28
C GLU A 4 25.49 8.95 15.70
N GLU A 5 24.31 9.54 15.54
CA GLU A 5 23.27 8.96 14.69
C GLU A 5 23.85 8.93 13.28
N GLU A 6 24.27 7.76 12.83
CA GLU A 6 24.59 7.56 11.42
C GLU A 6 23.35 7.90 10.59
N GLU A 7 23.40 9.06 9.95
CA GLU A 7 22.43 9.48 8.97
C GLU A 7 22.41 8.45 7.85
N ILE A 8 21.45 7.52 7.89
CA ILE A 8 21.29 6.57 6.79
C ILE A 8 20.86 7.39 5.58
N LYS A 9 21.82 7.64 4.70
CA LYS A 9 21.56 8.26 3.40
C LYS A 9 20.47 7.47 2.70
N SER A 10 19.49 8.17 2.17
CA SER A 10 18.49 7.57 1.26
C SER A 10 19.22 6.70 0.23
N PRO A 11 18.74 5.49 -0.06
CA PRO A 11 19.40 4.64 -1.04
C PRO A 11 19.60 5.44 -2.32
N ASP A 12 20.80 5.45 -2.84
CA ASP A 12 21.09 6.06 -4.13
C ASP A 12 20.26 5.32 -5.19
N LEU A 13 19.17 5.93 -5.63
CA LEU A 13 18.25 5.38 -6.64
C LEU A 13 18.93 5.11 -7.99
N GLN A 14 20.12 5.66 -8.18
CA GLN A 14 20.96 5.40 -9.35
C GLN A 14 21.99 4.30 -9.07
N SER A 15 22.05 3.77 -7.84
CA SER A 15 23.03 2.75 -7.51
C SER A 15 22.84 1.50 -8.38
N ARG A 16 23.95 0.94 -8.79
CA ARG A 16 23.99 -0.30 -9.59
C ARG A 16 23.24 -1.45 -8.91
N ASP A 17 23.25 -1.48 -7.60
CA ASP A 17 22.65 -2.55 -6.78
C ASP A 17 21.11 -2.57 -6.90
N TRP A 18 20.48 -1.41 -6.92
CA TRP A 18 19.04 -1.30 -7.16
C TRP A 18 18.66 -1.73 -8.58
N ARG A 19 19.42 -1.29 -9.58
CA ARG A 19 19.21 -1.68 -10.98
C ARG A 19 19.40 -3.17 -11.20
N VAL A 20 20.38 -3.78 -10.53
CA VAL A 20 20.63 -5.23 -10.58
C VAL A 20 19.48 -5.99 -9.95
N ARG A 21 18.98 -5.59 -8.78
CA ARG A 21 17.82 -6.21 -8.14
C ARG A 21 16.57 -6.10 -9.01
N LEU A 22 16.31 -4.92 -9.60
CA LEU A 22 15.22 -4.71 -10.56
C LEU A 22 15.34 -5.60 -11.79
N SER A 23 16.55 -5.73 -12.38
CA SER A 23 16.76 -6.59 -13.55
C SER A 23 16.59 -8.07 -13.19
N THR A 24 17.14 -8.51 -12.07
CA THR A 24 17.03 -9.91 -11.61
C THR A 24 15.59 -10.32 -11.37
N SER A 25 14.77 -9.45 -10.80
CA SER A 25 13.36 -9.76 -10.60
C SER A 25 12.55 -9.76 -11.91
N ARG A 26 12.92 -8.96 -12.90
CA ARG A 26 12.38 -9.04 -14.27
C ARG A 26 12.73 -10.36 -14.96
N ASP A 27 13.99 -10.78 -14.84
CA ASP A 27 14.49 -12.02 -15.45
C ASP A 27 13.85 -13.28 -14.83
N LEU A 28 13.45 -13.20 -13.55
CA LEU A 28 12.73 -14.27 -12.87
C LEU A 28 11.21 -14.25 -13.16
N GLY A 29 10.74 -13.36 -14.04
CA GLY A 29 9.32 -13.21 -14.33
C GLY A 29 8.51 -12.57 -13.19
N THR A 30 9.19 -12.20 -12.12
CA THR A 30 8.63 -11.47 -10.98
C THR A 30 8.88 -9.98 -11.19
N GLY A 31 8.36 -9.40 -12.27
CA GLY A 31 8.51 -7.97 -12.51
C GLY A 31 8.06 -7.18 -11.29
N PHE A 32 8.86 -6.25 -10.80
CA PHE A 32 8.58 -5.41 -9.63
C PHE A 32 7.21 -4.75 -9.65
N ALA A 33 6.69 -4.51 -10.84
CA ALA A 33 5.40 -3.89 -11.01
C ALA A 33 4.24 -4.89 -11.09
N ALA A 34 4.51 -6.14 -11.51
CA ALA A 34 3.46 -7.10 -11.78
C ALA A 34 2.87 -7.74 -10.50
N PRO A 35 3.65 -8.27 -9.54
CA PRO A 35 3.08 -8.88 -8.35
C PRO A 35 2.33 -7.87 -7.48
N GLY A 36 2.91 -6.71 -7.19
CA GLY A 36 2.25 -5.66 -6.40
C GLY A 36 0.96 -5.18 -7.05
N GLY A 37 1.00 -4.89 -8.34
CA GLY A 37 -0.15 -4.48 -9.10
C GLY A 37 -1.29 -5.52 -9.13
N GLU A 38 -0.97 -6.81 -9.20
CA GLU A 38 -1.97 -7.87 -9.14
C GLU A 38 -2.65 -7.97 -7.76
N PHE A 39 -1.91 -7.80 -6.67
CA PHE A 39 -2.48 -7.81 -5.32
C PHE A 39 -3.36 -6.58 -5.06
N THR A 40 -2.92 -5.40 -5.49
CA THR A 40 -3.74 -4.18 -5.39
C THR A 40 -4.98 -4.28 -6.29
N ARG A 41 -4.85 -4.90 -7.46
CA ARG A 41 -5.98 -5.20 -8.34
C ARG A 41 -6.98 -6.11 -7.65
N ALA A 42 -6.53 -7.18 -7.00
CA ALA A 42 -7.41 -8.09 -6.28
C ALA A 42 -8.17 -7.39 -5.16
N LEU A 43 -7.51 -6.49 -4.42
CA LEU A 43 -8.18 -5.64 -3.41
C LEU A 43 -9.23 -4.71 -4.04
N TYR A 44 -8.90 -4.08 -5.18
CA TYR A 44 -9.85 -3.24 -5.91
C TYR A 44 -11.06 -4.03 -6.38
N GLU A 45 -10.86 -5.18 -7.01
CA GLU A 45 -11.95 -6.05 -7.47
C GLU A 45 -12.81 -6.53 -6.29
N TRP A 46 -12.19 -6.86 -5.16
CA TRP A 46 -12.91 -7.24 -3.95
C TRP A 46 -13.70 -6.09 -3.36
N ALA A 47 -13.16 -4.88 -3.33
CA ALA A 47 -13.86 -3.68 -2.85
C ALA A 47 -15.16 -3.39 -3.60
N LEU A 48 -15.33 -3.90 -4.82
CA LEU A 48 -16.55 -3.78 -5.62
C LEU A 48 -17.60 -4.84 -5.28
N THR A 49 -17.31 -5.78 -4.37
CA THR A 49 -18.26 -6.81 -3.90
C THR A 49 -18.88 -6.41 -2.57
N ASP A 50 -20.02 -7.03 -2.23
CA ASP A 50 -20.69 -6.81 -0.93
C ASP A 50 -19.77 -7.16 0.26
N GLN A 51 -18.96 -8.20 0.13
CA GLN A 51 -18.00 -8.59 1.16
C GLN A 51 -16.86 -7.57 1.30
N GLY A 52 -16.47 -6.94 0.20
CA GLY A 52 -15.42 -5.91 0.15
C GLY A 52 -15.85 -4.53 0.65
N ASN A 53 -17.10 -4.33 1.03
CA ASN A 53 -17.58 -3.08 1.64
C ASN A 53 -16.79 -2.67 2.89
N LEU A 54 -16.08 -3.63 3.54
CA LEU A 54 -15.13 -3.30 4.61
C LEU A 54 -14.07 -2.30 4.13
N LEU A 55 -13.47 -2.50 2.93
CA LEU A 55 -12.46 -1.59 2.40
C LEU A 55 -13.01 -0.18 2.21
N LYS A 56 -14.26 -0.07 1.76
CA LYS A 56 -14.92 1.24 1.66
C LYS A 56 -15.00 1.93 3.02
N ASP A 57 -15.43 1.22 4.07
CA ASP A 57 -15.50 1.81 5.41
C ASP A 57 -14.12 2.21 5.96
N LEU A 58 -13.07 1.44 5.63
CA LEU A 58 -11.72 1.72 6.08
C LEU A 58 -11.07 2.90 5.36
N LEU A 59 -11.42 3.14 4.09
CA LEU A 59 -10.74 4.12 3.24
C LEU A 59 -11.57 5.40 2.98
N GLN A 60 -12.89 5.35 3.16
CA GLN A 60 -13.78 6.46 2.84
C GLN A 60 -13.42 7.75 3.60
N GLY A 61 -13.30 8.85 2.87
CA GLY A 61 -12.98 10.17 3.41
C GLY A 61 -11.53 10.33 3.90
N ARG A 62 -10.68 9.29 3.83
CA ARG A 62 -9.30 9.31 4.30
C ARG A 62 -8.32 9.74 3.22
N ARG A 63 -7.15 10.21 3.65
CA ARG A 63 -5.98 10.36 2.77
C ARG A 63 -5.31 9.00 2.65
N VAL A 64 -5.40 8.41 1.46
CA VAL A 64 -4.84 7.08 1.16
C VAL A 64 -3.49 7.22 0.48
N VAL A 65 -2.48 6.53 1.01
CA VAL A 65 -1.13 6.48 0.45
C VAL A 65 -0.78 5.05 0.09
N GLU A 66 -0.40 4.80 -1.16
CA GLU A 66 0.13 3.51 -1.59
C GLU A 66 1.66 3.57 -1.67
N LEU A 67 2.33 2.73 -0.88
CA LEU A 67 3.78 2.58 -0.91
C LEU A 67 4.19 1.51 -1.93
N GLY A 68 5.12 1.86 -2.82
CA GLY A 68 5.55 0.97 -3.89
C GLY A 68 4.45 0.72 -4.92
N ALA A 69 3.78 1.77 -5.35
CA ALA A 69 2.59 1.70 -6.22
C ALA A 69 2.85 1.07 -7.61
N GLY A 70 4.12 0.95 -8.02
CA GLY A 70 4.51 0.37 -9.31
C GLY A 70 4.02 1.17 -10.50
N MET A 71 3.66 0.49 -11.58
CA MET A 71 3.21 1.13 -12.83
C MET A 71 1.70 1.16 -13.01
N MET A 72 0.95 0.37 -12.23
CA MET A 72 -0.47 0.11 -12.49
C MET A 72 -1.36 1.05 -11.67
N PRO A 73 -2.52 1.50 -12.21
CA PRO A 73 -3.38 2.48 -11.56
C PRO A 73 -4.32 1.88 -10.51
N HIS A 74 -4.10 0.64 -10.09
CA HIS A 74 -5.05 -0.11 -9.26
C HIS A 74 -5.24 0.47 -7.87
N GLY A 75 -4.20 1.07 -7.26
CA GLY A 75 -4.33 1.77 -5.98
C GLY A 75 -5.20 3.00 -6.07
N TYR A 76 -5.06 3.78 -7.16
CA TYR A 76 -5.97 4.88 -7.43
C TYR A 76 -7.41 4.39 -7.63
N ALA A 77 -7.61 3.31 -8.42
CA ALA A 77 -8.92 2.73 -8.64
C ALA A 77 -9.56 2.24 -7.33
N LEU A 78 -8.79 1.59 -6.46
CA LEU A 78 -9.22 1.18 -5.12
C LEU A 78 -9.64 2.38 -4.27
N ALA A 79 -8.79 3.39 -4.16
CA ALA A 79 -9.07 4.59 -3.38
C ALA A 79 -10.31 5.34 -3.91
N ALA A 80 -10.45 5.45 -5.23
CA ALA A 80 -11.62 6.07 -5.87
C ALA A 80 -12.91 5.28 -5.64
N ALA A 81 -12.88 3.94 -5.76
CA ALA A 81 -14.03 3.07 -5.49
C ALA A 81 -14.46 3.13 -4.02
N CYS A 82 -13.51 3.31 -3.10
CA CYS A 82 -13.75 3.46 -1.68
C CYS A 82 -14.06 4.92 -1.25
N GLU A 83 -14.23 5.84 -2.18
CA GLU A 83 -14.55 7.24 -1.88
C GLU A 83 -13.54 7.92 -0.93
N ALA A 84 -12.24 7.60 -1.11
CA ALA A 84 -11.18 8.25 -0.37
C ALA A 84 -11.16 9.77 -0.64
N ARG A 85 -10.68 10.55 0.33
CA ARG A 85 -10.57 12.02 0.17
C ARG A 85 -9.55 12.41 -0.90
N ASN A 86 -8.43 11.73 -0.93
CA ASN A 86 -7.39 11.85 -1.95
C ASN A 86 -6.49 10.60 -1.96
N PHE A 87 -5.66 10.48 -2.98
CA PHE A 87 -4.73 9.38 -3.16
C PHE A 87 -3.31 9.88 -3.45
N VAL A 88 -2.31 9.23 -2.85
CA VAL A 88 -0.90 9.47 -3.17
C VAL A 88 -0.24 8.13 -3.50
N ALA A 89 0.35 8.03 -4.67
CA ALA A 89 1.23 6.92 -5.05
C ALA A 89 2.68 7.30 -4.75
N VAL A 90 3.38 6.48 -3.96
CA VAL A 90 4.82 6.63 -3.68
C VAL A 90 5.57 5.57 -4.47
N GLU A 91 6.29 6.00 -5.54
CA GLU A 91 6.92 5.10 -6.47
C GLU A 91 8.22 5.69 -7.05
N PRO A 92 9.39 5.26 -6.55
CA PRO A 92 10.66 5.88 -6.93
C PRO A 92 11.14 5.58 -8.35
N PHE A 93 10.71 4.46 -8.96
CA PHE A 93 11.27 3.99 -10.23
C PHE A 93 10.32 4.18 -11.42
N TYR A 94 9.04 4.11 -11.18
CA TYR A 94 7.99 4.10 -12.22
C TYR A 94 7.01 5.26 -12.10
N SER A 95 7.38 6.34 -11.42
CA SER A 95 6.49 7.47 -11.12
C SER A 95 5.84 8.08 -12.37
N ASP A 96 6.58 8.18 -13.48
CA ASP A 96 6.03 8.70 -14.73
C ASP A 96 5.04 7.72 -15.38
N LEU A 97 5.36 6.42 -15.35
CA LEU A 97 4.45 5.37 -15.84
C LEU A 97 3.21 5.29 -14.98
N GLN A 98 3.35 5.37 -13.67
CA GLN A 98 2.24 5.41 -12.72
C GLN A 98 1.33 6.60 -12.99
N ARG A 99 1.89 7.79 -13.18
CA ARG A 99 1.14 9.01 -13.50
C ARG A 99 0.34 8.87 -14.78
N ASN A 100 0.97 8.34 -15.84
CA ASN A 100 0.34 8.10 -17.13
C ASN A 100 -0.77 7.05 -17.04
N SER A 101 -0.55 5.97 -16.26
CA SER A 101 -1.55 4.91 -16.07
C SER A 101 -2.78 5.42 -15.32
N VAL A 102 -2.61 6.24 -14.30
CA VAL A 102 -3.75 6.85 -13.58
C VAL A 102 -4.50 7.81 -14.50
N ALA A 103 -3.79 8.64 -15.25
CA ALA A 103 -4.43 9.56 -16.22
C ALA A 103 -5.23 8.77 -17.28
N GLY A 104 -4.65 7.72 -17.84
CA GLY A 104 -5.32 6.83 -18.81
C GLY A 104 -6.55 6.14 -18.23
N LEU A 105 -6.50 5.67 -16.99
CA LEU A 105 -7.66 5.09 -16.31
C LEU A 105 -8.80 6.11 -16.15
N ILE A 106 -8.47 7.35 -15.74
CA ILE A 106 -9.45 8.42 -15.58
C ILE A 106 -10.12 8.77 -16.93
N GLU A 107 -9.33 8.79 -17.99
CA GLU A 107 -9.84 9.04 -19.35
C GLU A 107 -10.72 7.89 -19.84
N GLU A 108 -10.29 6.65 -19.71
CA GLU A 108 -11.02 5.45 -20.14
C GLU A 108 -12.36 5.28 -19.40
N ARG A 109 -12.35 5.45 -18.09
CA ARG A 109 -13.54 5.23 -17.25
C ARG A 109 -14.51 6.41 -17.26
N GLY A 110 -14.06 7.61 -17.61
CA GLY A 110 -14.89 8.79 -17.73
C GLY A 110 -15.73 9.07 -16.49
N GLU A 111 -17.04 9.15 -16.66
CA GLU A 111 -18.00 9.40 -15.57
C GLU A 111 -18.28 8.17 -14.68
N ASN A 112 -17.84 6.98 -15.09
CA ASN A 112 -18.05 5.74 -14.33
C ASN A 112 -17.02 5.57 -13.20
N LEU A 113 -16.02 6.47 -13.09
CA LEU A 113 -15.06 6.48 -12.01
C LEU A 113 -15.28 7.70 -11.12
N ASN A 114 -15.45 7.46 -9.82
CA ASN A 114 -15.42 8.54 -8.85
C ASN A 114 -14.04 9.21 -8.87
N ARG A 115 -13.96 10.47 -9.34
CA ARG A 115 -12.68 11.18 -9.46
C ARG A 115 -12.29 11.80 -8.13
N ILE A 116 -11.15 11.35 -7.60
CA ILE A 116 -10.56 11.93 -6.40
C ILE A 116 -9.24 12.63 -6.76
N PRO A 117 -8.82 13.65 -6.00
CA PRO A 117 -7.49 14.24 -6.17
C PRO A 117 -6.39 13.19 -5.99
N TYR A 118 -5.36 13.23 -6.84
CA TYR A 118 -4.24 12.32 -6.73
C TYR A 118 -2.90 13.01 -6.94
N LYS A 119 -1.83 12.40 -6.39
CA LYS A 119 -0.43 12.80 -6.57
C LYS A 119 0.42 11.55 -6.74
N VAL A 120 1.48 11.67 -7.53
CA VAL A 120 2.51 10.62 -7.66
C VAL A 120 3.84 11.21 -7.23
N GLU A 121 4.44 10.61 -6.20
CA GLU A 121 5.71 11.02 -5.60
C GLU A 121 6.82 10.06 -6.05
N GLY A 122 7.84 10.63 -6.73
CA GLY A 122 9.00 9.88 -7.24
C GLY A 122 10.10 9.73 -6.19
N VAL A 123 9.74 9.37 -4.96
CA VAL A 123 10.68 9.24 -3.83
C VAL A 123 10.57 7.86 -3.18
N VAL A 124 11.59 7.48 -2.41
CA VAL A 124 11.54 6.23 -1.63
C VAL A 124 10.58 6.35 -0.46
N MET A 125 9.95 5.24 -0.07
CA MET A 125 8.91 5.22 0.96
C MET A 125 9.35 5.82 2.30
N LEU A 126 10.58 5.58 2.75
CA LEU A 126 11.09 6.13 4.01
C LEU A 126 11.22 7.65 3.96
N GLU A 127 11.70 8.21 2.85
CA GLU A 127 11.81 9.66 2.66
C GLU A 127 10.42 10.31 2.65
N TYR A 128 9.48 9.70 1.93
CA TYR A 128 8.11 10.16 1.89
C TYR A 128 7.49 10.19 3.31
N LEU A 129 7.54 9.06 4.02
CA LEU A 129 6.93 8.93 5.34
C LEU A 129 7.53 9.92 6.36
N LYS A 130 8.85 10.13 6.35
CA LYS A 130 9.51 11.13 7.20
C LYS A 130 9.04 12.57 6.95
N GLY A 131 8.62 12.88 5.75
CA GLY A 131 8.08 14.20 5.38
C GLY A 131 6.62 14.41 5.77
N GLU A 132 5.91 13.35 6.19
CA GLU A 132 4.49 13.43 6.53
C GLU A 132 4.30 13.72 8.03
N PRO A 133 3.27 14.51 8.40
CA PRO A 133 2.86 14.70 9.78
C PRO A 133 2.42 13.41 10.46
N ASP A 134 2.37 13.44 11.81
CA ASP A 134 1.82 12.36 12.61
C ASP A 134 0.30 12.23 12.38
N ASP A 135 -0.22 11.03 12.56
CA ASP A 135 -1.66 10.71 12.62
C ASP A 135 -2.48 11.26 11.43
N LEU A 136 -1.97 11.15 10.21
CA LEU A 136 -2.61 11.75 9.03
C LEU A 136 -3.01 10.77 7.93
N LEU A 137 -2.45 9.56 7.90
CA LEU A 137 -2.51 8.69 6.73
C LEU A 137 -3.30 7.40 7.00
N CYS A 138 -3.92 6.90 5.94
CA CYS A 138 -4.26 5.49 5.76
C CYS A 138 -3.33 4.92 4.69
N VAL A 139 -2.60 3.86 5.00
CA VAL A 139 -1.52 3.37 4.15
C VAL A 139 -1.86 2.01 3.56
N VAL A 140 -1.54 1.84 2.28
CA VAL A 140 -1.65 0.57 1.54
C VAL A 140 -0.26 0.18 1.05
N ALA A 141 0.13 -1.09 1.19
CA ALA A 141 1.36 -1.62 0.62
C ALA A 141 1.15 -3.07 0.15
N CYS A 142 1.24 -3.28 -1.16
CA CYS A 142 1.05 -4.60 -1.77
C CYS A 142 2.33 -5.03 -2.49
N GLY A 143 2.75 -6.29 -2.27
CA GLY A 143 3.92 -6.85 -2.93
C GLY A 143 5.26 -6.25 -2.49
N ILE A 144 5.34 -5.70 -1.28
CA ILE A 144 6.59 -5.16 -0.72
C ILE A 144 7.33 -6.27 0.02
N GLU A 145 8.15 -7.01 -0.70
CA GLU A 145 8.93 -8.12 -0.18
C GLU A 145 10.35 -7.67 0.25
N ASP A 146 10.97 -8.41 1.17
CA ASP A 146 12.33 -8.13 1.67
C ASP A 146 13.38 -8.04 0.55
N CYS A 147 13.19 -8.77 -0.55
CA CYS A 147 14.11 -8.74 -1.69
C CYS A 147 14.16 -7.39 -2.42
N ILE A 148 13.13 -6.56 -2.26
CA ILE A 148 13.07 -5.21 -2.86
C ILE A 148 13.44 -4.10 -1.87
N LEU A 149 13.57 -4.42 -0.58
CA LEU A 149 13.99 -3.46 0.43
C LEU A 149 15.52 -3.43 0.55
N PRO A 150 16.14 -2.28 0.85
CA PRO A 150 17.59 -2.17 1.01
C PRO A 150 18.19 -3.05 2.11
N GLY A 151 17.37 -3.49 3.05
CA GLY A 151 17.79 -4.36 4.15
C GLY A 151 16.92 -4.21 5.40
N PRO A 152 17.21 -5.01 6.45
CA PRO A 152 16.36 -5.08 7.64
C PRO A 152 16.29 -3.77 8.44
N ASP A 153 17.36 -2.98 8.45
CA ASP A 153 17.38 -1.71 9.18
C ASP A 153 16.52 -0.64 8.46
N TYR A 154 16.54 -0.65 7.12
CA TYR A 154 15.65 0.18 6.35
C TYR A 154 14.19 -0.20 6.60
N ARG A 155 13.86 -1.50 6.57
CA ARG A 155 12.53 -2.01 6.87
C ARG A 155 12.04 -1.55 8.25
N LYS A 156 12.83 -1.73 9.30
CA LYS A 156 12.49 -1.27 10.66
C LYS A 156 12.19 0.22 10.73
N LYS A 157 12.95 1.06 9.99
CA LYS A 157 12.70 2.49 9.94
C LYS A 157 11.38 2.81 9.23
N VAL A 158 11.08 2.14 8.12
CA VAL A 158 9.78 2.28 7.44
C VAL A 158 8.65 1.85 8.37
N GLU A 159 8.79 0.74 9.07
CA GLU A 159 7.79 0.24 10.04
C GLU A 159 7.55 1.24 11.19
N GLY A 160 8.61 1.86 11.73
CA GLY A 160 8.49 2.90 12.76
C GLY A 160 7.77 4.15 12.26
N GLU A 161 8.09 4.60 11.04
CA GLU A 161 7.38 5.74 10.44
C GLU A 161 5.92 5.40 10.11
N LEU A 162 5.60 4.17 9.71
CA LEU A 162 4.21 3.74 9.52
C LEU A 162 3.39 3.88 10.80
N VAL A 163 3.94 3.53 11.95
CA VAL A 163 3.26 3.70 13.24
C VAL A 163 2.99 5.18 13.53
N ARG A 164 3.96 6.05 13.24
CA ARG A 164 3.87 7.49 13.50
C ARG A 164 2.83 8.21 12.63
N VAL A 165 2.79 7.88 11.32
CA VAL A 165 1.94 8.62 10.36
C VAL A 165 0.52 8.08 10.27
N LEU A 166 0.24 6.89 10.80
CA LEU A 166 -1.07 6.26 10.70
C LEU A 166 -2.10 7.01 11.54
N GLU A 167 -3.25 7.36 10.97
CA GLU A 167 -4.39 7.89 11.74
C GLU A 167 -4.77 6.91 12.86
N ALA A 168 -5.13 7.42 14.05
CA ALA A 168 -5.40 6.60 15.23
C ALA A 168 -6.46 5.51 15.00
N ASP A 169 -7.48 5.82 14.19
CA ASP A 169 -8.56 4.90 13.83
C ASP A 169 -8.44 4.32 12.41
N ALA A 170 -7.27 4.46 11.76
CA ALA A 170 -6.98 3.88 10.46
C ALA A 170 -6.20 2.57 10.56
N PHE A 171 -6.11 1.89 9.43
CA PHE A 171 -5.28 0.70 9.27
C PHE A 171 -4.18 0.92 8.24
N PHE A 172 -3.03 0.32 8.49
CA PHE A 172 -2.08 -0.03 7.46
C PHE A 172 -2.56 -1.34 6.81
N LEU A 173 -2.92 -1.27 5.53
CA LEU A 173 -3.42 -2.39 4.74
C LEU A 173 -2.26 -2.99 3.96
N SER A 174 -1.95 -4.26 4.17
CA SER A 174 -0.88 -4.94 3.45
C SER A 174 -1.34 -6.26 2.86
N SER A 175 -0.91 -6.54 1.63
CA SER A 175 -1.11 -7.82 0.97
C SER A 175 0.20 -8.28 0.35
N HIS A 176 0.64 -9.51 0.67
CA HIS A 176 1.94 -10.01 0.19
C HIS A 176 3.09 -9.02 0.44
N SER A 177 3.17 -8.51 1.68
CA SER A 177 4.18 -7.55 2.10
C SER A 177 4.90 -8.04 3.34
N ASP A 178 6.22 -7.80 3.39
CA ASP A 178 7.08 -8.10 4.55
C ASP A 178 7.17 -6.93 5.54
N LEU A 179 6.50 -5.80 5.24
CA LEU A 179 6.33 -4.71 6.20
C LEU A 179 5.38 -5.16 7.31
N PHE A 180 5.88 -5.18 8.54
CA PHE A 180 5.17 -5.66 9.70
C PHE A 180 5.46 -4.77 10.93
N PRO A 181 4.79 -3.62 11.08
CA PRO A 181 4.95 -2.74 12.24
C PRO A 181 4.45 -3.45 13.51
N ARG A 182 5.40 -3.94 14.31
CA ARG A 182 5.14 -4.82 15.47
C ARG A 182 4.40 -4.13 16.61
N GLU A 183 4.46 -2.82 16.68
CA GLU A 183 3.77 -2.00 17.66
C GLU A 183 2.27 -1.94 17.43
N LEU A 184 1.81 -2.26 16.23
CA LEU A 184 0.40 -2.31 15.87
C LEU A 184 -0.15 -3.74 16.05
N LYS A 185 -1.38 -3.82 16.54
CA LYS A 185 -2.14 -5.07 16.48
C LYS A 185 -2.44 -5.42 15.02
N SER A 186 -2.41 -6.70 14.68
CA SER A 186 -2.72 -7.13 13.31
C SER A 186 -3.74 -8.26 13.28
N VAL A 187 -4.51 -8.30 12.20
CA VAL A 187 -5.41 -9.39 11.85
C VAL A 187 -5.31 -9.67 10.35
N GLU A 188 -5.50 -10.92 9.96
CA GLU A 188 -5.49 -11.33 8.56
C GLU A 188 -6.90 -11.72 8.12
N VAL A 189 -7.34 -11.15 7.00
CA VAL A 189 -8.61 -11.45 6.35
C VAL A 189 -8.31 -12.15 5.03
N HIS A 190 -8.95 -13.29 4.81
CA HIS A 190 -8.87 -14.03 3.56
C HIS A 190 -10.07 -13.70 2.69
N PHE A 191 -9.84 -13.50 1.40
CA PHE A 191 -10.92 -13.21 0.46
C PHE A 191 -10.69 -13.90 -0.89
N PRO A 192 -11.74 -14.35 -1.57
CA PRO A 192 -11.62 -14.91 -2.90
C PRO A 192 -11.23 -13.81 -3.88
N ARG A 193 -10.29 -14.09 -4.80
CA ARG A 193 -9.98 -13.18 -5.89
C ARG A 193 -11.15 -13.14 -6.87
N PRO A 194 -11.86 -12.01 -7.07
CA PRO A 194 -13.06 -12.00 -7.91
C PRO A 194 -12.81 -12.43 -9.36
N SER A 195 -11.66 -12.07 -9.93
CA SER A 195 -11.26 -12.50 -11.28
C SER A 195 -10.87 -13.97 -11.37
N ASN A 196 -10.58 -14.64 -10.24
CA ASN A 196 -10.27 -16.06 -10.16
C ASN A 196 -10.68 -16.66 -8.82
N PRO A 197 -11.95 -17.05 -8.60
CA PRO A 197 -12.46 -17.50 -7.30
C PRO A 197 -11.78 -18.75 -6.72
N ARG A 198 -10.94 -19.44 -7.50
CA ARG A 198 -10.12 -20.56 -7.01
C ARG A 198 -8.87 -20.11 -6.26
N VAL A 199 -8.53 -18.83 -6.36
CA VAL A 199 -7.40 -18.20 -5.66
C VAL A 199 -7.94 -17.41 -4.49
N THR A 200 -7.41 -17.69 -3.32
CA THR A 200 -7.68 -16.92 -2.10
C THR A 200 -6.50 -15.98 -1.87
N ASP A 201 -6.79 -14.71 -1.81
CA ASP A 201 -5.83 -13.68 -1.39
C ASP A 201 -5.96 -13.37 0.10
N ARG A 202 -4.97 -12.71 0.64
CA ARG A 202 -4.95 -12.29 2.03
C ARG A 202 -4.72 -10.79 2.15
N LEU A 203 -5.47 -10.17 3.04
CA LEU A 203 -5.28 -8.78 3.46
C LEU A 203 -4.91 -8.78 4.94
N ARG A 204 -3.80 -8.19 5.29
CA ARG A 204 -3.41 -7.95 6.67
C ARG A 204 -3.72 -6.50 7.04
N LEU A 205 -4.41 -6.32 8.13
CA LEU A 205 -4.81 -5.04 8.70
C LEU A 205 -3.99 -4.81 9.97
N HIS A 206 -3.16 -3.78 9.99
CA HIS A 206 -2.41 -3.36 11.17
C HIS A 206 -2.99 -2.04 11.68
N GLY A 207 -3.39 -1.97 12.93
CA GLY A 207 -4.02 -0.77 13.49
C GLY A 207 -3.79 -0.61 14.97
N GLY A 208 -4.02 0.61 15.46
CA GLY A 208 -4.06 0.94 16.87
C GLY A 208 -5.32 0.40 17.58
N ALA A 209 -5.43 0.68 18.88
CA ALA A 209 -6.58 0.26 19.68
C ALA A 209 -7.89 0.84 19.14
N ASP A 210 -7.91 2.12 18.78
CA ASP A 210 -9.10 2.84 18.30
C ASP A 210 -9.63 2.26 16.98
N ALA A 211 -8.72 1.85 16.08
CA ALA A 211 -9.09 1.20 14.83
C ALA A 211 -9.83 -0.13 15.09
N PHE A 212 -9.31 -0.96 16.00
CA PHE A 212 -9.95 -2.23 16.35
C PHE A 212 -11.21 -2.05 17.19
N GLU A 213 -11.30 -1.02 18.02
CA GLU A 213 -12.55 -0.67 18.72
C GLU A 213 -13.65 -0.34 17.72
N ARG A 214 -13.32 0.46 16.71
CA ARG A 214 -14.28 0.92 15.69
C ARG A 214 -14.71 -0.19 14.72
N TYR A 215 -13.77 -0.99 14.22
CA TYR A 215 -14.02 -1.92 13.11
C TYR A 215 -13.89 -3.41 13.48
N GLY A 216 -13.42 -3.75 14.69
CA GLY A 216 -13.05 -5.11 15.07
C GLY A 216 -14.15 -6.15 14.88
N LYS A 217 -15.40 -5.87 15.29
CA LYS A 217 -16.53 -6.77 15.11
C LYS A 217 -16.81 -7.11 13.64
N ARG A 218 -16.63 -6.14 12.76
CA ARG A 218 -16.84 -6.33 11.33
C ARG A 218 -15.72 -7.15 10.69
N ILE A 219 -14.49 -6.91 11.13
CA ILE A 219 -13.33 -7.69 10.72
C ILE A 219 -13.46 -9.15 11.17
N GLU A 220 -13.84 -9.38 12.43
CA GLU A 220 -14.10 -10.73 12.97
C GLU A 220 -15.16 -11.48 12.18
N ALA A 221 -16.25 -10.83 11.80
CA ALA A 221 -17.30 -11.45 11.00
C ALA A 221 -16.79 -11.93 9.62
N LEU A 222 -15.88 -11.21 8.99
CA LEU A 222 -15.25 -11.64 7.73
C LEU A 222 -14.24 -12.76 7.92
N THR A 223 -13.50 -12.76 9.03
CA THR A 223 -12.51 -13.79 9.33
C THR A 223 -13.17 -15.15 9.61
N LEU A 224 -14.42 -15.17 10.13
CA LEU A 224 -15.19 -16.37 10.41
C LEU A 224 -15.96 -16.91 9.19
N ALA A 225 -16.11 -16.10 8.15
CA ALA A 225 -16.88 -16.46 6.94
C ALA A 225 -16.01 -17.05 5.82
N GLY A 226 -14.69 -17.01 5.92
CA GLY A 226 -13.70 -17.54 4.98
C GLY A 226 -13.06 -18.79 5.50
#